data_55719919301c738893a6362ee0786b5a
#
_entry.id   55719919301c738893a6362ee0786b5a
#
_cell.length_a   1.000
_cell.length_b   1.000
_cell.length_c   1.000
_cell.angle_alpha   90.00
_cell.angle_beta   90.00
_cell.angle_gamma   90.00
#
_symmetry.space_group_name_H-M   'P 1'
#
loop_
_entity.id
_entity.type
_entity.pdbx_description
1 polymer ?
#
loop_
_entity_poly.entity_id
_entity_poly.type
_entity_poly.pdbx_seq_one_letter_code
_entity_poly.pdbx_strand_id
1 'polypeptide(L)'
;MGKSSKARVLKDNEAKAVARMLRISPQKLGLVAGLIRGKKVNSALADLEFSRKRAARDVKKCLESAIANAENNHDLDVDDLVVAEAYVGKAFVIKRWMPRGRGKSGSVFSTFSNLTIIVREVEEKKPAAKKSAPKQKEAAAQAEGAA
;
A
#
# COMPACT_ATOMS: atom_id res chain seq x y z
N MET A 1 -1.21 23.10 -33.48
CA MET A 1 -1.82 21.78 -33.21
C MET A 1 -1.18 21.20 -31.91
N GLY A 2 -1.97 20.98 -30.89
CA GLY A 2 -1.49 20.38 -29.63
C GLY A 2 -1.22 18.87 -29.78
N LYS A 3 -0.26 18.34 -29.01
CA LYS A 3 -0.05 16.89 -28.95
C LYS A 3 -1.30 16.23 -28.32
N SER A 4 -1.71 15.10 -28.85
CA SER A 4 -2.75 14.28 -28.24
C SER A 4 -2.38 13.93 -26.80
N SER A 5 -3.37 13.87 -25.88
CA SER A 5 -3.15 13.45 -24.51
C SER A 5 -2.60 12.02 -24.49
N LYS A 6 -1.64 11.77 -23.60
CA LYS A 6 -1.15 10.39 -23.39
C LYS A 6 -2.26 9.53 -22.81
N ALA A 7 -2.39 8.32 -23.31
CA ALA A 7 -3.30 7.33 -22.73
C ALA A 7 -2.99 7.09 -21.24
N ARG A 8 -4.00 6.81 -20.45
CA ARG A 8 -3.87 6.46 -19.04
C ARG A 8 -3.05 5.17 -18.91
N VAL A 9 -2.06 5.17 -18.04
CA VAL A 9 -1.19 4.00 -17.80
C VAL A 9 -1.83 3.02 -16.80
N LEU A 10 -2.64 3.56 -15.88
CA LEU A 10 -3.32 2.76 -14.85
C LEU A 10 -4.59 2.13 -15.43
N LYS A 11 -4.96 0.97 -14.88
CA LYS A 11 -6.22 0.29 -15.18
C LYS A 11 -7.40 1.07 -14.60
N ASP A 12 -8.61 0.79 -15.07
CA ASP A 12 -9.82 1.49 -14.61
C ASP A 12 -10.14 1.19 -13.15
N ASN A 13 -9.77 -0.01 -12.66
CA ASN A 13 -9.91 -0.42 -11.26
C ASN A 13 -8.75 0.03 -10.36
N GLU A 14 -7.93 0.99 -10.81
CA GLU A 14 -6.80 1.51 -10.05
C GLU A 14 -6.89 3.03 -9.90
N ALA A 15 -6.65 3.50 -8.69
CA ALA A 15 -6.52 4.93 -8.42
C ALA A 15 -5.16 5.22 -7.77
N LYS A 16 -4.61 6.41 -8.03
CA LYS A 16 -3.32 6.81 -7.46
C LYS A 16 -3.39 8.17 -6.79
N ALA A 17 -2.56 8.32 -5.75
CA ALA A 17 -2.21 9.61 -5.20
C ALA A 17 -0.69 9.79 -5.15
N VAL A 18 -0.24 11.03 -5.29
CA VAL A 18 1.18 11.38 -5.27
C VAL A 18 1.41 12.55 -4.33
N ALA A 19 2.17 12.32 -3.27
CA ALA A 19 2.68 13.38 -2.40
C ALA A 19 4.10 13.75 -2.83
N ARG A 20 4.29 15.00 -3.23
CA ARG A 20 5.58 15.49 -3.71
C ARG A 20 6.32 16.27 -2.64
N MET A 21 7.65 16.28 -2.73
CA MET A 21 8.55 17.12 -1.93
C MET A 21 8.41 16.95 -0.40
N LEU A 22 8.16 15.73 0.06
CA LEU A 22 8.14 15.43 1.49
C LEU A 22 9.55 15.59 2.08
N ARG A 23 9.69 16.38 3.16
CA ARG A 23 10.96 16.60 3.84
C ARG A 23 11.35 15.41 4.71
N ILE A 24 11.46 14.25 4.09
CA ILE A 24 11.79 12.98 4.73
C ILE A 24 12.77 12.24 3.81
N SER A 25 13.74 11.53 4.40
CA SER A 25 14.66 10.68 3.64
C SER A 25 13.89 9.53 2.95
N PRO A 26 14.21 9.21 1.67
CA PRO A 26 13.55 8.14 0.94
C PRO A 26 13.58 6.79 1.66
N GLN A 27 14.71 6.45 2.30
CA GLN A 27 14.83 5.21 3.09
C GLN A 27 13.85 5.17 4.26
N LYS A 28 13.75 6.28 5.03
CA LYS A 28 12.83 6.34 6.18
C LYS A 28 11.36 6.29 5.75
N LEU A 29 11.03 6.96 4.66
CA LEU A 29 9.69 6.94 4.09
C LEU A 29 9.36 5.56 3.49
N GLY A 30 10.33 4.93 2.83
CA GLY A 30 10.20 3.59 2.25
C GLY A 30 9.87 2.50 3.27
N LEU A 31 10.38 2.60 4.51
CA LEU A 31 10.03 1.67 5.58
C LEU A 31 8.53 1.73 5.94
N VAL A 32 7.95 2.94 5.95
CA VAL A 32 6.52 3.12 6.24
C VAL A 32 5.67 2.71 5.03
N ALA A 33 6.11 3.05 3.82
CA ALA A 33 5.45 2.60 2.60
C ALA A 33 5.43 1.07 2.47
N GLY A 34 6.52 0.39 2.88
CA GLY A 34 6.58 -1.07 2.91
C GLY A 34 5.60 -1.71 3.91
N LEU A 35 5.25 -1.02 5.00
CA LEU A 35 4.33 -1.52 6.01
C LEU A 35 2.89 -1.69 5.47
N ILE A 36 2.46 -0.79 4.58
CA ILE A 36 1.09 -0.74 4.06
C ILE A 36 0.91 -1.50 2.75
N ARG A 37 1.99 -1.83 2.06
CA ARG A 37 1.93 -2.50 0.76
C ARG A 37 1.27 -3.88 0.85
N GLY A 38 0.31 -4.14 -0.05
CA GLY A 38 -0.42 -5.41 -0.12
C GLY A 38 -1.49 -5.59 0.96
N LYS A 39 -1.79 -4.56 1.77
CA LYS A 39 -2.83 -4.62 2.80
C LYS A 39 -4.14 -4.02 2.30
N LYS A 40 -5.26 -4.47 2.87
CA LYS A 40 -6.55 -3.77 2.72
C LYS A 40 -6.45 -2.36 3.27
N VAL A 41 -7.11 -1.42 2.64
CA VAL A 41 -7.03 0.01 2.97
C VAL A 41 -7.38 0.28 4.42
N ASN A 42 -8.44 -0.34 4.95
CA ASN A 42 -8.85 -0.18 6.34
C ASN A 42 -7.76 -0.61 7.33
N SER A 43 -7.10 -1.75 7.09
CA SER A 43 -5.99 -2.22 7.91
C SER A 43 -4.75 -1.32 7.78
N ALA A 44 -4.47 -0.82 6.56
CA ALA A 44 -3.36 0.08 6.31
C ALA A 44 -3.53 1.43 7.04
N LEU A 45 -4.75 1.98 7.08
CA LEU A 45 -5.07 3.19 7.83
C LEU A 45 -4.86 3.01 9.34
N ALA A 46 -5.33 1.88 9.91
CA ALA A 46 -5.12 1.56 11.30
C ALA A 46 -3.62 1.44 11.65
N ASP A 47 -2.85 0.70 10.83
CA ASP A 47 -1.40 0.58 11.02
C ASP A 47 -0.66 1.93 10.99
N LEU A 48 -1.09 2.84 10.12
CA LEU A 48 -0.51 4.17 10.02
C LEU A 48 -0.88 5.05 11.24
N GLU A 49 -2.09 4.91 11.75
CA GLU A 49 -2.57 5.67 12.90
C GLU A 49 -1.82 5.28 14.18
N PHE A 50 -1.64 4.00 14.42
CA PHE A 50 -0.89 3.50 15.57
C PHE A 50 0.64 3.57 15.41
N SER A 51 1.13 3.94 14.22
CA SER A 51 2.57 4.04 13.96
C SER A 51 3.19 5.23 14.68
N ARG A 52 4.23 4.99 15.48
CA ARG A 52 5.01 6.03 16.17
C ARG A 52 5.91 6.85 15.24
N LYS A 53 5.99 6.51 13.96
CA LYS A 53 6.87 7.18 12.99
C LYS A 53 6.23 8.47 12.48
N ARG A 54 6.97 9.60 12.54
CA ARG A 54 6.51 10.88 11.99
C ARG A 54 6.03 10.78 10.53
N ALA A 55 6.73 10.00 9.72
CA ALA A 55 6.39 9.79 8.31
C ALA A 55 5.01 9.18 8.10
N ALA A 56 4.45 8.45 9.08
CA ALA A 56 3.15 7.82 8.98
C ALA A 56 2.01 8.83 8.75
N ARG A 57 2.11 10.03 9.32
CA ARG A 57 1.11 11.09 9.12
C ARG A 57 1.03 11.55 7.67
N ASP A 58 2.18 11.71 7.02
CA ASP A 58 2.22 12.15 5.62
C ASP A 58 1.78 11.01 4.68
N VAL A 59 2.12 9.76 5.02
CA VAL A 59 1.66 8.57 4.28
C VAL A 59 0.15 8.38 4.45
N LYS A 60 -0.41 8.57 5.66
CA LYS A 60 -1.86 8.51 5.92
C LYS A 60 -2.62 9.49 5.05
N LYS A 61 -2.21 10.76 5.02
CA LYS A 61 -2.83 11.79 4.16
C LYS A 61 -2.80 11.43 2.68
N CYS A 62 -1.68 10.86 2.22
CA CYS A 62 -1.57 10.43 0.82
C CYS A 62 -2.49 9.24 0.54
N LEU A 63 -2.63 8.29 1.48
CA LEU A 63 -3.54 7.16 1.35
C LEU A 63 -5.01 7.61 1.35
N GLU A 64 -5.41 8.50 2.24
CA GLU A 64 -6.75 9.12 2.27
C GLU A 64 -7.08 9.80 0.94
N SER A 65 -6.10 10.53 0.35
CA SER A 65 -6.27 11.11 -0.98
C SER A 65 -6.41 10.06 -2.09
N ALA A 66 -5.73 8.90 -1.96
CA ALA A 66 -5.87 7.81 -2.94
C ALA A 66 -7.26 7.16 -2.87
N ILE A 67 -7.80 6.99 -1.65
CA ILE A 67 -9.16 6.48 -1.41
C ILE A 67 -10.18 7.43 -2.00
N ALA A 68 -10.11 8.72 -1.68
CA ALA A 68 -11.01 9.72 -2.21
C ALA A 68 -10.97 9.80 -3.75
N ASN A 69 -9.78 9.61 -4.35
CA ASN A 69 -9.67 9.52 -5.82
C ASN A 69 -10.29 8.24 -6.38
N ALA A 70 -10.25 7.13 -5.66
CA ALA A 70 -10.88 5.87 -6.07
C ALA A 70 -12.40 6.00 -6.05
N GLU A 71 -12.95 6.53 -4.96
CA GLU A 71 -14.39 6.73 -4.77
C GLU A 71 -14.95 7.77 -5.75
N ASN A 72 -14.40 9.00 -5.75
CA ASN A 72 -15.01 10.13 -6.50
C ASN A 72 -14.75 10.10 -8.01
N ASN A 73 -13.65 9.50 -8.47
CA ASN A 73 -13.27 9.55 -9.89
C ASN A 73 -13.43 8.23 -10.62
N HIS A 74 -13.56 7.13 -9.90
CA HIS A 74 -13.60 5.79 -10.46
C HIS A 74 -14.75 4.94 -9.95
N ASP A 75 -15.58 5.48 -9.02
CA ASP A 75 -16.74 4.81 -8.43
C ASP A 75 -16.40 3.42 -7.87
N LEU A 76 -15.16 3.26 -7.31
CA LEU A 76 -14.66 2.00 -6.75
C LEU A 76 -15.13 1.82 -5.31
N ASP A 77 -15.43 0.57 -4.91
CA ASP A 77 -15.83 0.26 -3.54
C ASP A 77 -14.66 0.34 -2.58
N VAL A 78 -14.79 1.20 -1.55
CA VAL A 78 -13.74 1.47 -0.56
C VAL A 78 -13.39 0.23 0.28
N ASP A 79 -14.37 -0.64 0.56
CA ASP A 79 -14.18 -1.83 1.40
C ASP A 79 -13.34 -2.92 0.71
N ASP A 80 -13.37 -2.97 -0.62
CA ASP A 80 -12.62 -3.92 -1.43
C ASP A 80 -11.29 -3.36 -1.94
N LEU A 81 -10.94 -2.11 -1.55
CA LEU A 81 -9.66 -1.51 -1.91
C LEU A 81 -8.48 -2.14 -1.17
N VAL A 82 -7.45 -2.44 -1.95
CA VAL A 82 -6.14 -2.93 -1.47
C VAL A 82 -5.05 -1.99 -1.94
N VAL A 83 -4.07 -1.73 -1.10
CA VAL A 83 -2.85 -0.98 -1.47
C VAL A 83 -2.00 -1.87 -2.37
N ALA A 84 -2.17 -1.73 -3.69
CA ALA A 84 -1.41 -2.53 -4.66
C ALA A 84 0.06 -2.16 -4.63
N GLU A 85 0.36 -0.87 -4.73
CA GLU A 85 1.72 -0.37 -4.78
C GLU A 85 1.89 0.86 -3.88
N ALA A 86 3.01 0.90 -3.17
CA ALA A 86 3.45 2.07 -2.43
C ALA A 86 4.96 2.21 -2.62
N TYR A 87 5.39 3.18 -3.41
CA TYR A 87 6.80 3.40 -3.69
C TYR A 87 7.24 4.83 -3.46
N VAL A 88 8.52 4.97 -3.16
CA VAL A 88 9.14 6.22 -2.78
C VAL A 88 10.29 6.52 -3.72
N GLY A 89 10.22 7.69 -4.34
CA GLY A 89 11.29 8.22 -5.16
C GLY A 89 12.08 9.32 -4.44
N LYS A 90 13.35 9.47 -4.76
CA LYS A 90 14.15 10.62 -4.36
C LYS A 90 13.70 11.85 -5.19
N ALA A 91 13.32 12.94 -4.51
CA ALA A 91 12.98 14.18 -5.19
C ALA A 91 14.23 15.01 -5.47
N PHE A 92 14.75 15.68 -4.46
CA PHE A 92 15.98 16.45 -4.55
C PHE A 92 16.71 16.48 -3.22
N VAL A 93 17.92 17.00 -3.21
CA VAL A 93 18.76 17.09 -2.02
C VAL A 93 19.30 18.49 -1.89
N ILE A 94 19.01 19.13 -0.76
CA ILE A 94 19.61 20.42 -0.42
C ILE A 94 20.95 20.13 0.23
N LYS A 95 22.00 20.60 -0.41
CA LYS A 95 23.37 20.49 0.13
C LYS A 95 23.67 21.75 0.95
N ARG A 96 24.26 21.56 2.14
CA ARG A 96 24.72 22.65 3.01
C ARG A 96 26.12 22.34 3.46
N TRP A 97 26.89 23.39 3.68
CA TRP A 97 28.21 23.32 4.24
C TRP A 97 28.13 23.48 5.77
N MET A 98 28.95 22.73 6.49
CA MET A 98 29.07 22.81 7.92
C MET A 98 30.56 22.79 8.33
N PRO A 99 31.05 23.79 9.08
CA PRO A 99 32.40 23.77 9.59
C PRO A 99 32.59 22.61 10.59
N ARG A 100 33.76 22.00 10.56
CA ARG A 100 34.18 20.92 11.45
C ARG A 100 35.48 21.31 12.15
N GLY A 101 35.93 20.51 13.12
CA GLY A 101 37.19 20.72 13.83
C GLY A 101 38.40 20.78 12.89
N ARG A 102 39.46 21.47 13.34
CA ARG A 102 40.75 21.64 12.63
C ARG A 102 40.58 22.32 11.25
N GLY A 103 39.72 23.31 11.12
CA GLY A 103 39.50 24.03 9.86
C GLY A 103 38.91 23.21 8.72
N LYS A 104 38.50 21.97 8.95
CA LYS A 104 37.86 21.12 7.93
C LYS A 104 36.40 21.53 7.74
N SER A 105 35.83 21.19 6.57
CA SER A 105 34.41 21.33 6.28
C SER A 105 33.76 20.00 5.98
N GLY A 106 32.48 19.88 6.31
CA GLY A 106 31.66 18.71 6.01
C GLY A 106 30.40 19.12 5.27
N SER A 107 29.95 18.34 4.31
CA SER A 107 28.67 18.56 3.65
C SER A 107 27.53 17.92 4.43
N VAL A 108 26.44 18.66 4.59
CA VAL A 108 25.17 18.17 5.19
C VAL A 108 24.12 18.10 4.08
N PHE A 109 23.42 16.99 4.01
CA PHE A 109 22.40 16.74 3.01
C PHE A 109 21.02 16.67 3.64
N SER A 110 20.11 17.57 3.23
CA SER A 110 18.67 17.47 3.52
C SER A 110 17.96 16.86 2.32
N THR A 111 17.54 15.61 2.46
CA THR A 111 16.91 14.86 1.37
C THR A 111 15.40 15.05 1.40
N PHE A 112 14.82 15.17 0.21
CA PHE A 112 13.39 15.20 -0.03
C PHE A 112 12.98 13.98 -0.86
N SER A 113 11.76 13.52 -0.68
CA SER A 113 11.22 12.36 -1.38
C SER A 113 9.82 12.59 -1.91
N ASN A 114 9.46 11.84 -2.93
CA ASN A 114 8.12 11.74 -3.46
C ASN A 114 7.55 10.38 -3.07
N LEU A 115 6.29 10.37 -2.65
CA LEU A 115 5.55 9.16 -2.35
C LEU A 115 4.46 8.96 -3.39
N THR A 116 4.33 7.77 -3.93
CA THR A 116 3.24 7.38 -4.82
C THR A 116 2.56 6.16 -4.21
N ILE A 117 1.25 6.24 -4.06
CA ILE A 117 0.41 5.13 -3.60
C ILE A 117 -0.58 4.82 -4.71
N ILE A 118 -0.72 3.55 -5.04
CA ILE A 118 -1.72 3.03 -5.97
C ILE A 118 -2.59 2.07 -5.19
N VAL A 119 -3.89 2.35 -5.18
CA VAL A 119 -4.91 1.46 -4.64
C VAL A 119 -5.63 0.78 -5.80
N ARG A 120 -6.02 -0.46 -5.58
CA ARG A 120 -6.73 -1.29 -6.57
C ARG A 120 -7.90 -1.96 -5.88
N GLU A 121 -9.03 -1.97 -6.55
CA GLU A 121 -10.16 -2.80 -6.17
C GLU A 121 -9.86 -4.26 -6.52
N VAL A 122 -10.02 -5.13 -5.55
CA VAL A 122 -9.85 -6.58 -5.70
C VAL A 122 -11.19 -7.22 -5.41
N GLU A 123 -11.86 -7.67 -6.45
CA GLU A 123 -13.01 -8.55 -6.28
C GLU A 123 -12.59 -9.79 -5.49
N GLU A 124 -13.01 -9.88 -4.23
CA GLU A 124 -12.84 -11.12 -3.49
C GLU A 124 -13.66 -12.20 -4.19
N LYS A 125 -13.00 -13.03 -4.99
CA LYS A 125 -13.58 -14.33 -5.33
C LYS A 125 -13.87 -15.01 -4.00
N LYS A 126 -15.16 -14.99 -3.58
CA LYS A 126 -15.61 -15.76 -2.42
C LYS A 126 -14.99 -17.14 -2.53
N PRO A 127 -14.20 -17.61 -1.55
CA PRO A 127 -13.59 -18.92 -1.63
C PRO A 127 -14.73 -19.89 -1.87
N ALA A 128 -14.68 -20.60 -3.02
CA ALA A 128 -15.65 -21.63 -3.33
C ALA A 128 -15.77 -22.51 -2.11
N ALA A 129 -16.95 -22.54 -1.49
CA ALA A 129 -17.23 -23.31 -0.30
C ALA A 129 -16.67 -24.72 -0.55
N LYS A 130 -15.68 -25.11 0.24
CA LYS A 130 -15.14 -26.49 0.21
C LYS A 130 -16.36 -27.38 0.38
N LYS A 131 -16.79 -28.02 -0.73
CA LYS A 131 -17.79 -29.07 -0.69
C LYS A 131 -17.29 -30.06 0.33
N SER A 132 -17.92 -30.10 1.47
CA SER A 132 -17.69 -31.14 2.48
C SER A 132 -17.88 -32.48 1.78
N ALA A 133 -16.80 -33.25 1.72
CA ALA A 133 -16.87 -34.62 1.23
C ALA A 133 -17.94 -35.36 2.04
N PRO A 134 -18.81 -36.13 1.40
CA PRO A 134 -19.78 -36.93 2.13
C PRO A 134 -19.02 -37.95 2.99
N LYS A 135 -19.24 -37.90 4.31
CA LYS A 135 -18.86 -38.97 5.21
C LYS A 135 -19.46 -40.26 4.71
N GLN A 136 -18.66 -41.12 4.15
CA GLN A 136 -19.04 -42.52 3.95
C GLN A 136 -19.35 -43.11 5.32
N LYS A 137 -20.59 -43.39 5.55
CA LYS A 137 -21.03 -44.29 6.63
C LYS A 137 -20.51 -45.67 6.32
N GLU A 138 -19.49 -46.07 6.97
CA GLU A 138 -19.09 -47.46 7.08
C GLU A 138 -20.16 -48.18 7.90
N ALA A 139 -21.03 -48.86 7.14
CA ALA A 139 -21.99 -49.75 7.75
C ALA A 139 -21.20 -50.97 8.30
N ALA A 140 -21.09 -51.05 9.59
CA ALA A 140 -20.62 -52.25 10.25
C ALA A 140 -21.61 -53.40 9.93
N ALA A 141 -21.13 -54.33 9.15
CA ALA A 141 -21.80 -55.58 8.97
C ALA A 141 -21.70 -56.38 10.28
N GLN A 142 -22.81 -56.54 10.91
CA GLN A 142 -23.00 -57.53 11.95
C GLN A 142 -22.97 -58.90 11.25
N ALA A 143 -21.97 -59.66 11.53
CA ALA A 143 -22.02 -61.10 11.29
C ALA A 143 -22.49 -61.77 12.56
N GLU A 144 -23.75 -62.12 12.62
CA GLU A 144 -24.24 -63.18 13.45
C GLU A 144 -23.56 -64.46 13.08
N GLY A 145 -22.99 -65.14 14.03
CA GLY A 145 -22.60 -66.53 14.01
C GLY A 145 -23.31 -67.22 15.13
N ALA A 146 -24.43 -67.86 14.80
CA ALA A 146 -25.12 -68.80 15.66
C ALA A 146 -24.34 -70.12 15.79
N ALA A 147 -24.28 -70.68 16.94
CA ALA A 147 -24.49 -72.06 17.41
C ALA A 147 -23.79 -72.26 18.74
#